data_2f518ccb8e8336aa8eef988feb808b10
#
_entry.id   2f518ccb8e8336aa8eef988feb808b10
#
_cell.length_a   1.000
_cell.length_b   1.000
_cell.length_c   1.000
_cell.angle_alpha   90.00
_cell.angle_beta   90.00
_cell.angle_gamma   90.00
#
_symmetry.space_group_name_H-M   'P 1'
#
loop_
_entity.id
_entity.type
_entity.pdbx_description
1 polymer ?
#
loop_
_entity_poly.entity_id
_entity_poly.type
_entity_poly.pdbx_seq_one_letter_code
_entity_poly.pdbx_strand_id
1 'polypeptide(L)'
;MPIIPNSLIDHYVDNAMNTISQSAGTNSFAHSVQSTAVKELSFGEMMLLASIAEKHAKNIGIDIVFSLVDKYGLQRFYFAMPNALLVSHTLATKKAYSAVAMKMPTHQLAQIMQPNTALFGVESIANICGVGGGFPCLHNNVVIAGIGISGGTVEEDMLIATNTLQEFSQQYFSLLA
;
A
#
# COMPACT_ATOMS: atom_id res chain seq x y z
N MET A 1 -12.97 27.15 -8.29
CA MET A 1 -12.92 25.68 -8.01
C MET A 1 -13.87 25.00 -8.98
N PRO A 2 -13.48 24.03 -9.77
CA PRO A 2 -14.45 23.26 -10.52
C PRO A 2 -15.20 22.35 -9.54
N ILE A 3 -16.49 22.62 -9.38
CA ILE A 3 -17.43 21.75 -8.67
C ILE A 3 -17.54 20.49 -9.55
N ILE A 4 -17.25 19.33 -9.00
CA ILE A 4 -17.50 18.05 -9.68
C ILE A 4 -19.01 18.01 -9.94
N PRO A 5 -19.48 17.90 -11.18
CA PRO A 5 -20.92 17.86 -11.46
C PRO A 5 -21.52 16.64 -10.76
N ASN A 6 -22.65 16.83 -10.09
CA ASN A 6 -23.41 15.74 -9.46
C ASN A 6 -23.66 14.58 -10.44
N SER A 7 -23.79 14.85 -11.73
CA SER A 7 -23.93 13.84 -12.78
C SER A 7 -22.79 12.80 -12.84
N LEU A 8 -21.58 13.14 -12.38
CA LEU A 8 -20.48 12.19 -12.35
C LEU A 8 -20.57 11.26 -11.14
N ILE A 9 -21.03 11.80 -10.02
CA ILE A 9 -21.28 11.01 -8.79
C ILE A 9 -22.46 10.06 -9.04
N ASP A 10 -23.55 10.56 -9.64
CA ASP A 10 -24.74 9.78 -9.99
C ASP A 10 -24.37 8.64 -10.96
N HIS A 11 -23.52 8.90 -11.96
CA HIS A 11 -23.05 7.87 -12.91
C HIS A 11 -22.26 6.74 -12.21
N TYR A 12 -21.43 7.06 -11.21
CA TYR A 12 -20.69 6.05 -10.43
C TYR A 12 -21.61 5.25 -9.50
N VAL A 13 -22.60 5.90 -8.90
CA VAL A 13 -23.61 5.25 -8.04
C VAL A 13 -24.49 4.33 -8.87
N ASP A 14 -24.98 4.79 -10.03
CA ASP A 14 -25.82 3.99 -10.93
C ASP A 14 -25.08 2.78 -11.50
N ASN A 15 -23.81 2.93 -11.85
CA ASN A 15 -22.97 1.82 -12.32
C ASN A 15 -22.73 0.77 -11.21
N ALA A 16 -22.52 1.21 -9.97
CA ALA A 16 -22.36 0.32 -8.83
C ALA A 16 -23.69 -0.42 -8.51
N MET A 17 -24.82 0.29 -8.56
CA MET A 17 -26.15 -0.28 -8.31
C MET A 17 -26.57 -1.25 -9.43
N ASN A 18 -26.27 -0.97 -10.69
CA ASN A 18 -26.52 -1.88 -11.80
C ASN A 18 -25.70 -3.15 -11.73
N THR A 19 -24.43 -3.07 -11.27
CA THR A 19 -23.58 -4.24 -11.06
C THR A 19 -24.14 -5.14 -9.94
N ILE A 20 -24.68 -4.54 -8.88
CA ILE A 20 -25.33 -5.26 -7.77
C ILE A 20 -26.65 -5.90 -8.23
N SER A 21 -27.44 -5.20 -9.05
CA SER A 21 -28.75 -5.69 -9.54
C SER A 21 -28.61 -6.83 -10.55
N GLN A 22 -27.55 -6.83 -11.38
CA GLN A 22 -27.30 -7.93 -12.32
C GLN A 22 -26.78 -9.20 -11.63
N SER A 23 -26.21 -9.08 -10.42
CA SER A 23 -25.80 -10.24 -9.60
C SER A 23 -26.95 -10.88 -8.80
N ALA A 24 -28.12 -10.22 -8.72
CA ALA A 24 -29.27 -10.69 -7.93
C ALA A 24 -30.29 -11.55 -8.71
N GLY A 25 -30.06 -11.81 -9.98
CA GLY A 25 -30.99 -12.56 -10.83
C GLY A 25 -30.44 -13.87 -11.35
N THR A 26 -30.37 -14.90 -10.55
CA THR A 26 -30.81 -16.30 -10.84
C THR A 26 -30.50 -17.21 -9.65
N ASN A 27 -31.54 -17.78 -9.06
CA ASN A 27 -31.45 -18.84 -8.07
C ASN A 27 -30.76 -20.08 -8.65
N SER A 28 -29.62 -20.43 -8.09
CA SER A 28 -29.13 -21.80 -7.97
C SER A 28 -28.19 -21.86 -6.76
N PHE A 29 -28.74 -22.23 -5.62
CA PHE A 29 -28.00 -22.62 -4.43
C PHE A 29 -27.34 -23.97 -4.68
N ALA A 30 -26.27 -23.99 -5.46
CA ALA A 30 -25.26 -25.04 -5.50
C ALA A 30 -24.10 -24.59 -6.42
N HIS A 31 -23.43 -23.52 -6.06
CA HIS A 31 -22.11 -23.28 -6.62
C HIS A 31 -21.12 -23.30 -5.45
N SER A 32 -20.20 -24.26 -5.50
CA SER A 32 -18.97 -24.23 -4.77
C SER A 32 -18.48 -22.78 -4.73
N VAL A 33 -18.52 -22.18 -3.56
CA VAL A 33 -17.75 -20.96 -3.26
C VAL A 33 -16.31 -21.39 -3.46
N GLN A 34 -15.80 -21.28 -4.67
CA GLN A 34 -14.37 -21.12 -4.83
C GLN A 34 -14.07 -19.81 -4.13
N SER A 35 -13.72 -19.92 -2.87
CA SER A 35 -13.04 -18.88 -2.13
C SER A 35 -11.84 -18.54 -3.00
N THR A 36 -11.93 -17.46 -3.77
CA THR A 36 -10.76 -16.78 -4.32
C THR A 36 -10.08 -16.17 -3.12
N ALA A 37 -9.38 -17.02 -2.35
CA ALA A 37 -8.61 -16.56 -1.20
C ALA A 37 -7.68 -15.49 -1.73
N VAL A 38 -7.90 -14.24 -1.30
CA VAL A 38 -7.02 -13.13 -1.65
C VAL A 38 -5.64 -13.54 -1.18
N LYS A 39 -4.67 -13.56 -2.11
CA LYS A 39 -3.29 -13.95 -1.82
C LYS A 39 -2.79 -13.21 -0.57
N GLU A 40 -2.14 -13.94 0.30
CA GLU A 40 -1.39 -13.40 1.43
C GLU A 40 0.10 -13.67 1.21
N LEU A 41 0.95 -12.73 1.65
CA LEU A 41 2.39 -12.91 1.58
C LEU A 41 2.84 -13.95 2.61
N SER A 42 3.57 -14.96 2.17
CA SER A 42 4.25 -15.91 3.02
C SER A 42 5.40 -15.26 3.80
N PHE A 43 5.88 -15.88 4.86
CA PHE A 43 7.03 -15.40 5.60
C PHE A 43 8.27 -15.22 4.72
N GLY A 44 8.53 -16.17 3.80
CA GLY A 44 9.64 -16.09 2.84
C GLY A 44 9.54 -14.89 1.91
N GLU A 45 8.33 -14.57 1.41
CA GLU A 45 8.09 -13.39 0.57
C GLU A 45 8.26 -12.08 1.35
N MET A 46 7.83 -12.02 2.60
CA MET A 46 8.05 -10.86 3.46
C MET A 46 9.55 -10.64 3.77
N MET A 47 10.28 -11.71 4.04
CA MET A 47 11.75 -11.66 4.22
C MET A 47 12.46 -11.22 2.94
N LEU A 48 12.01 -11.69 1.77
CA LEU A 48 12.58 -11.30 0.48
C LEU A 48 12.38 -9.81 0.24
N LEU A 49 11.17 -9.28 0.45
CA LEU A 49 10.90 -7.84 0.36
C LEU A 49 11.82 -7.03 1.28
N ALA A 50 11.96 -7.46 2.53
CA ALA A 50 12.81 -6.80 3.52
C ALA A 50 14.30 -6.81 3.11
N SER A 51 14.81 -7.96 2.62
CA SER A 51 16.22 -8.08 2.18
C SER A 51 16.52 -7.26 0.92
N ILE A 52 15.57 -7.17 -0.01
CA ILE A 52 15.69 -6.30 -1.19
C ILE A 52 15.73 -4.82 -0.75
N ALA A 53 14.85 -4.41 0.18
CA ALA A 53 14.85 -3.05 0.70
C ALA A 53 16.17 -2.70 1.38
N GLU A 54 16.70 -3.59 2.22
CA GLU A 54 18.00 -3.44 2.87
C GLU A 54 19.13 -3.30 1.85
N LYS A 55 19.13 -4.13 0.80
CA LYS A 55 20.11 -4.05 -0.29
C LYS A 55 20.10 -2.68 -0.98
N HIS A 56 18.90 -2.19 -1.35
CA HIS A 56 18.78 -0.87 -1.99
C HIS A 56 19.20 0.28 -1.07
N ALA A 57 18.87 0.21 0.23
CA ALA A 57 19.31 1.18 1.21
C ALA A 57 20.83 1.22 1.37
N LYS A 58 21.46 0.05 1.48
CA LYS A 58 22.93 -0.07 1.53
C LYS A 58 23.63 0.48 0.29
N ASN A 59 23.04 0.28 -0.89
CA ASN A 59 23.61 0.78 -2.15
C ASN A 59 23.73 2.31 -2.21
N ILE A 60 22.87 3.01 -1.48
CA ILE A 60 22.89 4.49 -1.40
C ILE A 60 23.38 5.00 -0.03
N GLY A 61 23.86 4.09 0.84
CA GLY A 61 24.48 4.43 2.12
C GLY A 61 23.53 4.96 3.20
N ILE A 62 22.25 4.53 3.18
CA ILE A 62 21.24 4.97 4.13
C ILE A 62 20.78 3.80 5.01
N ASP A 63 20.71 4.05 6.32
CA ASP A 63 20.10 3.12 7.26
C ASP A 63 18.59 3.39 7.37
N ILE A 64 17.78 2.38 7.08
CA ILE A 64 16.32 2.47 7.03
C ILE A 64 15.62 1.67 8.13
N VAL A 65 14.38 2.05 8.39
CA VAL A 65 13.35 1.20 8.97
C VAL A 65 12.43 0.73 7.85
N PHE A 66 12.21 -0.58 7.79
CA PHE A 66 11.25 -1.24 6.91
C PHE A 66 10.08 -1.76 7.74
N SER A 67 8.87 -1.48 7.31
CA SER A 67 7.64 -2.03 7.89
C SER A 67 6.77 -2.61 6.79
N LEU A 68 6.13 -3.76 7.05
CA LEU A 68 5.15 -4.38 6.17
C LEU A 68 3.88 -4.67 6.99
N VAL A 69 2.75 -4.26 6.45
CA VAL A 69 1.42 -4.56 7.00
C VAL A 69 0.63 -5.38 5.98
N ASP A 70 -0.28 -6.22 6.48
CA ASP A 70 -1.20 -6.97 5.61
C ASP A 70 -2.39 -6.10 5.14
N LYS A 71 -3.27 -6.69 4.34
CA LYS A 71 -4.48 -6.03 3.83
C LYS A 71 -5.46 -5.54 4.91
N TYR A 72 -5.29 -6.00 6.16
CA TYR A 72 -6.08 -5.57 7.31
C TYR A 72 -5.39 -4.47 8.14
N GLY A 73 -4.19 -4.04 7.72
CA GLY A 73 -3.39 -3.03 8.41
C GLY A 73 -2.62 -3.58 9.62
N LEU A 74 -2.56 -4.91 9.79
CA LEU A 74 -1.78 -5.55 10.85
C LEU A 74 -0.32 -5.67 10.44
N GLN A 75 0.59 -5.27 11.33
CA GLN A 75 2.03 -5.40 11.08
C GLN A 75 2.43 -6.88 11.05
N ARG A 76 3.03 -7.30 9.93
CA ARG A 76 3.45 -8.69 9.71
C ARG A 76 4.97 -8.83 9.66
N PHE A 77 5.68 -7.78 9.27
CA PHE A 77 7.13 -7.77 9.25
C PHE A 77 7.66 -6.38 9.57
N TYR A 78 8.80 -6.35 10.24
CA TYR A 78 9.46 -5.11 10.64
C TYR A 78 10.95 -5.37 10.87
N PHE A 79 11.82 -4.49 10.37
CA PHE A 79 13.20 -4.42 10.80
C PHE A 79 13.71 -2.97 10.77
N ALA A 80 14.75 -2.70 11.55
CA ALA A 80 15.45 -1.44 11.56
C ALA A 80 16.97 -1.69 11.41
N MET A 81 17.61 -0.94 10.52
CA MET A 81 19.07 -0.93 10.44
C MET A 81 19.64 -0.18 11.64
N PRO A 82 20.90 -0.48 12.05
CA PRO A 82 21.44 -0.03 13.35
C PRO A 82 21.44 1.49 13.59
N ASN A 83 21.65 2.30 12.54
CA ASN A 83 21.72 3.76 12.67
C ASN A 83 20.49 4.48 12.11
N ALA A 84 19.37 3.75 11.87
CA ALA A 84 18.15 4.36 11.42
C ALA A 84 17.63 5.40 12.45
N LEU A 85 17.11 6.51 11.96
CA LEU A 85 16.61 7.58 12.81
C LEU A 85 15.45 7.10 13.71
N LEU A 86 15.40 7.58 14.95
CA LEU A 86 14.32 7.20 15.89
C LEU A 86 12.93 7.47 15.31
N VAL A 87 12.72 8.60 14.64
CA VAL A 87 11.43 8.95 14.02
C VAL A 87 11.02 7.96 12.92
N SER A 88 11.98 7.33 12.25
CA SER A 88 11.74 6.37 11.17
C SER A 88 11.00 5.12 11.64
N HIS A 89 11.16 4.73 12.91
CA HIS A 89 10.41 3.62 13.51
C HIS A 89 8.88 3.87 13.47
N THR A 90 8.47 5.09 13.76
CA THR A 90 7.06 5.50 13.67
C THR A 90 6.62 5.72 12.23
N LEU A 91 7.46 6.44 11.45
CA LEU A 91 7.10 6.82 10.08
C LEU A 91 6.96 5.60 9.17
N ALA A 92 7.87 4.64 9.20
CA ALA A 92 7.79 3.44 8.35
C ALA A 92 6.47 2.67 8.59
N THR A 93 6.09 2.49 9.85
CA THR A 93 4.83 1.81 10.18
C THR A 93 3.60 2.58 9.70
N LYS A 94 3.58 3.90 9.92
CA LYS A 94 2.48 4.75 9.46
C LYS A 94 2.40 4.82 7.94
N LYS A 95 3.53 4.88 7.24
CA LYS A 95 3.60 4.85 5.77
C LYS A 95 3.02 3.55 5.22
N ALA A 96 3.41 2.40 5.78
CA ALA A 96 2.89 1.09 5.38
C ALA A 96 1.37 1.00 5.59
N TYR A 97 0.90 1.39 6.77
CA TYR A 97 -0.53 1.41 7.09
C TYR A 97 -1.32 2.32 6.15
N SER A 98 -0.86 3.56 5.95
CA SER A 98 -1.54 4.53 5.08
C SER A 98 -1.65 4.04 3.65
N ALA A 99 -0.61 3.38 3.13
CA ALA A 99 -0.62 2.84 1.78
C ALA A 99 -1.70 1.76 1.58
N VAL A 100 -1.94 0.92 2.59
CA VAL A 100 -3.03 -0.07 2.55
C VAL A 100 -4.38 0.58 2.78
N ALA A 101 -4.51 1.40 3.83
CA ALA A 101 -5.77 2.00 4.24
C ALA A 101 -6.36 2.89 3.14
N MET A 102 -5.51 3.64 2.44
CA MET A 102 -5.91 4.57 1.37
C MET A 102 -5.76 3.96 -0.03
N LYS A 103 -5.22 2.74 -0.14
CA LYS A 103 -4.97 2.01 -1.41
C LYS A 103 -4.18 2.82 -2.43
N MET A 104 -3.26 3.64 -1.97
CA MET A 104 -2.43 4.50 -2.81
C MET A 104 -1.05 4.75 -2.18
N PRO A 105 -0.03 5.11 -2.97
CA PRO A 105 1.25 5.56 -2.44
C PRO A 105 1.11 6.82 -1.57
N THR A 106 1.87 6.88 -0.47
CA THR A 106 1.73 7.97 0.51
C THR A 106 2.13 9.34 -0.02
N HIS A 107 2.99 9.43 -1.04
CA HIS A 107 3.28 10.72 -1.70
C HIS A 107 2.09 11.26 -2.51
N GLN A 108 1.24 10.38 -3.06
CA GLN A 108 -0.02 10.79 -3.71
C GLN A 108 -1.05 11.22 -2.65
N LEU A 109 -1.12 10.48 -1.54
CA LEU A 109 -1.94 10.87 -0.40
C LEU A 109 -1.58 12.27 0.11
N ALA A 110 -0.26 12.58 0.21
CA ALA A 110 0.22 13.90 0.63
C ALA A 110 -0.38 15.04 -0.20
N GLN A 111 -0.60 14.84 -1.50
CA GLN A 111 -1.14 15.86 -2.39
C GLN A 111 -2.62 16.17 -2.12
N ILE A 112 -3.40 15.14 -1.78
CA ILE A 112 -4.84 15.28 -1.54
C ILE A 112 -5.19 15.58 -0.07
N MET A 113 -4.19 15.66 0.81
CA MET A 113 -4.31 16.07 2.21
C MET A 113 -4.04 17.55 2.43
N GLN A 114 -3.61 18.29 1.40
CA GLN A 114 -3.26 19.71 1.51
C GLN A 114 -4.50 20.57 1.82
N PRO A 115 -4.32 21.77 2.38
CA PRO A 115 -5.41 22.72 2.57
C PRO A 115 -6.21 22.90 1.27
N ASN A 116 -7.53 22.91 1.37
CA ASN A 116 -8.48 23.02 0.25
C ASN A 116 -8.52 21.81 -0.71
N THR A 117 -8.02 20.66 -0.29
CA THR A 117 -8.17 19.40 -1.03
C THR A 117 -9.17 18.46 -0.37
N ALA A 118 -9.53 17.36 -1.06
CA ALA A 118 -10.63 16.47 -0.68
C ALA A 118 -10.43 15.78 0.68
N LEU A 119 -9.19 15.50 1.08
CA LEU A 119 -8.87 14.79 2.31
C LEU A 119 -8.12 15.67 3.32
N PHE A 120 -8.29 16.99 3.24
CA PHE A 120 -7.72 17.89 4.24
C PHE A 120 -8.18 17.50 5.67
N GLY A 121 -7.23 17.33 6.58
CA GLY A 121 -7.51 16.94 7.97
C GLY A 121 -7.49 15.43 8.23
N VAL A 122 -7.37 14.59 7.18
CA VAL A 122 -7.32 13.13 7.36
C VAL A 122 -6.10 12.67 8.19
N GLU A 123 -5.06 13.47 8.25
CA GLU A 123 -3.88 13.25 9.11
C GLU A 123 -4.20 13.25 10.61
N SER A 124 -5.36 13.77 11.01
CA SER A 124 -5.84 13.68 12.39
C SER A 124 -6.23 12.25 12.81
N ILE A 125 -6.46 11.38 11.82
CA ILE A 125 -6.70 9.96 12.08
C ILE A 125 -5.36 9.31 12.46
N ALA A 126 -5.34 8.66 13.62
CA ALA A 126 -4.16 7.95 14.10
C ALA A 126 -3.66 6.95 13.03
N ASN A 127 -2.36 6.90 12.80
CA ASN A 127 -1.68 6.04 11.83
C ASN A 127 -1.77 6.50 10.36
N ILE A 128 -2.53 7.54 10.00
CA ILE A 128 -2.45 8.12 8.65
C ILE A 128 -1.23 9.04 8.55
N CYS A 129 -0.49 8.90 7.44
CA CYS A 129 0.73 9.66 7.17
C CYS A 129 0.85 9.92 5.66
N GLY A 130 0.91 11.22 5.29
CA GLY A 130 1.13 11.66 3.90
C GLY A 130 2.60 11.90 3.56
N VAL A 131 3.55 11.21 4.22
CA VAL A 131 4.97 11.32 3.88
C VAL A 131 5.35 10.20 2.91
N GLY A 132 5.98 10.52 1.78
CA GLY A 132 6.38 9.55 0.76
C GLY A 132 7.27 8.42 1.30
N GLY A 133 7.25 7.26 0.65
CA GLY A 133 7.96 6.03 1.05
C GLY A 133 7.04 4.89 1.49
N GLY A 134 5.72 5.10 1.53
CA GLY A 134 4.72 4.05 1.69
C GLY A 134 4.10 3.66 0.35
N PHE A 135 4.03 2.35 0.06
CA PHE A 135 3.47 1.83 -1.20
C PHE A 135 2.61 0.60 -0.94
N PRO A 136 1.44 0.49 -1.62
CA PRO A 136 0.65 -0.73 -1.60
C PRO A 136 1.33 -1.82 -2.43
N CYS A 137 1.32 -3.04 -1.93
CA CYS A 137 1.70 -4.24 -2.67
C CYS A 137 0.45 -4.80 -3.37
N LEU A 138 0.51 -4.90 -4.69
CA LEU A 138 -0.62 -5.34 -5.50
C LEU A 138 -0.41 -6.75 -6.04
N HIS A 139 -1.47 -7.55 -6.02
CA HIS A 139 -1.56 -8.81 -6.76
C HIS A 139 -2.88 -8.82 -7.53
N ASN A 140 -2.82 -8.95 -8.86
CA ASN A 140 -4.00 -8.85 -9.74
C ASN A 140 -4.85 -7.60 -9.47
N ASN A 141 -4.21 -6.45 -9.33
CA ASN A 141 -4.82 -5.15 -9.00
C ASN A 141 -5.53 -5.08 -7.62
N VAL A 142 -5.36 -6.08 -6.77
CA VAL A 142 -5.88 -6.08 -5.40
C VAL A 142 -4.74 -5.78 -4.43
N VAL A 143 -4.98 -4.87 -3.48
CA VAL A 143 -4.03 -4.60 -2.40
C VAL A 143 -3.98 -5.80 -1.46
N ILE A 144 -2.82 -6.44 -1.36
CA ILE A 144 -2.59 -7.60 -0.50
C ILE A 144 -1.76 -7.26 0.75
N ALA A 145 -0.96 -6.20 0.67
CA ALA A 145 -0.09 -5.71 1.74
C ALA A 145 0.31 -4.26 1.47
N GLY A 146 1.03 -3.64 2.38
CA GLY A 146 1.71 -2.37 2.18
C GLY A 146 3.08 -2.38 2.81
N ILE A 147 4.04 -1.73 2.14
CA ILE A 147 5.36 -1.48 2.69
C ILE A 147 5.54 0.00 3.03
N GLY A 148 6.35 0.26 4.04
CA GLY A 148 6.78 1.59 4.43
C GLY A 148 8.27 1.60 4.68
N ILE A 149 8.97 2.53 4.02
CA ILE A 149 10.40 2.77 4.13
C ILE A 149 10.61 4.15 4.74
N SER A 150 11.49 4.25 5.70
CA SER A 150 11.89 5.51 6.31
C SER A 150 13.32 5.48 6.80
N GLY A 151 14.11 6.48 6.45
CA GLY A 151 15.53 6.59 6.87
C GLY A 151 16.26 7.72 6.19
N GLY A 152 15.95 8.00 4.93
CA GLY A 152 16.52 9.06 4.13
C GLY A 152 15.60 10.27 3.95
N THR A 153 15.84 11.00 2.87
CA THR A 153 14.89 11.99 2.36
C THR A 153 13.64 11.29 1.82
N VAL A 154 12.58 12.06 1.57
CA VAL A 154 11.33 11.50 1.00
C VAL A 154 11.60 10.82 -0.35
N GLU A 155 12.46 11.43 -1.18
CA GLU A 155 12.83 10.91 -2.49
C GLU A 155 13.61 9.60 -2.39
N GLU A 156 14.54 9.50 -1.45
CA GLU A 156 15.34 8.29 -1.19
C GLU A 156 14.46 7.16 -0.65
N ASP A 157 13.58 7.44 0.31
CA ASP A 157 12.62 6.47 0.83
C ASP A 157 11.71 5.93 -0.28
N MET A 158 11.23 6.81 -1.17
CA MET A 158 10.41 6.43 -2.33
C MET A 158 11.20 5.61 -3.35
N LEU A 159 12.46 5.98 -3.63
CA LEU A 159 13.34 5.24 -4.54
C LEU A 159 13.58 3.82 -4.03
N ILE A 160 13.91 3.67 -2.75
CA ILE A 160 14.11 2.35 -2.15
C ILE A 160 12.83 1.52 -2.24
N ALA A 161 11.67 2.11 -1.88
CA ALA A 161 10.39 1.41 -1.89
C ALA A 161 9.98 0.94 -3.30
N THR A 162 10.12 1.81 -4.31
CA THR A 162 9.77 1.47 -5.70
C THR A 162 10.70 0.40 -6.27
N ASN A 163 12.01 0.53 -6.06
CA ASN A 163 12.99 -0.47 -6.50
C ASN A 163 12.75 -1.82 -5.80
N THR A 164 12.39 -1.79 -4.52
CA THR A 164 12.04 -3.00 -3.76
C THR A 164 10.87 -3.74 -4.38
N LEU A 165 9.78 -3.05 -4.67
CA LEU A 165 8.59 -3.67 -5.27
C LEU A 165 8.85 -4.15 -6.70
N GLN A 166 9.61 -3.39 -7.48
CA GLN A 166 9.98 -3.77 -8.84
C GLN A 166 10.83 -5.03 -8.88
N GLU A 167 11.90 -5.08 -8.08
CA GLU A 167 12.79 -6.25 -8.01
C GLU A 167 12.05 -7.47 -7.45
N PHE A 168 11.25 -7.30 -6.40
CA PHE A 168 10.42 -8.36 -5.85
C PHE A 168 9.47 -8.94 -6.90
N SER A 169 8.79 -8.10 -7.66
CA SER A 169 7.86 -8.52 -8.71
C SER A 169 8.59 -9.35 -9.78
N GLN A 170 9.77 -8.93 -10.22
CA GLN A 170 10.58 -9.66 -11.21
C GLN A 170 11.01 -11.04 -10.69
N GLN A 171 11.50 -11.12 -9.45
CA GLN A 171 11.91 -12.39 -8.83
C GLN A 171 10.72 -13.29 -8.57
N TYR A 172 9.60 -12.75 -8.14
CA TYR A 172 8.39 -13.49 -7.86
C TYR A 172 7.83 -14.17 -9.11
N PHE A 173 7.75 -13.47 -10.23
CA PHE A 173 7.29 -14.05 -11.50
C PHE A 173 8.28 -15.06 -12.08
N SER A 174 9.58 -14.93 -11.84
CA SER A 174 10.59 -15.89 -12.27
C SER A 174 10.55 -17.21 -11.48
N LEU A 175 10.02 -17.20 -10.25
CA LEU A 175 9.86 -18.41 -9.43
C LEU A 175 8.57 -19.20 -9.73
N LEU A 176 7.63 -18.60 -10.47
CA LEU A 176 6.36 -19.22 -10.86
C LEU A 176 6.36 -19.72 -12.31
N ALA A 177 7.40 -19.42 -13.08
CA ALA A 177 7.61 -19.87 -14.45
C ALA A 177 8.41 -21.17 -14.52
#